data_de2a8922084f9afc48bb62133ae22423
#
_entry.id   de2a8922084f9afc48bb62133ae22423
#
_cell.length_a   1.000
_cell.length_b   1.000
_cell.length_c   1.000
_cell.angle_alpha   90.00
_cell.angle_beta   90.00
_cell.angle_gamma   90.00
#
_symmetry.space_group_name_H-M   'P 1'
#
loop_
_entity.id
_entity.type
_entity.pdbx_description
1 polymer ?
#
loop_
_entity_poly.entity_id
_entity_poly.type
_entity_poly.pdbx_seq_one_letter_code
_entity_poly.pdbx_strand_id
1 'polypeptide(L)'
;MYACTRRSFFWIGMKKDILTFVAECDVCQRHKGETIKAPGTLQPLPISASIWTKVSMDFITSLPKSGNKSVIMVVVDRLSKYAHFFALPHPFTPTLVAQSFMDQIFKLHGMPTSIVSNCDLIFTSNFWQELFRL
;
A
#
# COMPACT_ATOMS: atom_id res chain seq x y z
N MET A 1 2.12 -14.02 -28.68
CA MET A 1 3.21 -14.04 -29.68
C MET A 1 3.70 -15.46 -29.98
N TYR A 2 4.20 -16.26 -29.04
CA TYR A 2 4.71 -17.61 -29.28
C TYR A 2 3.75 -18.52 -30.10
N ALA A 3 2.46 -18.57 -29.73
CA ALA A 3 1.46 -19.40 -30.42
C ALA A 3 1.23 -18.98 -31.88
N CYS A 4 1.36 -17.71 -32.20
CA CYS A 4 1.24 -17.21 -33.59
C CYS A 4 2.49 -17.53 -34.40
N THR A 5 3.69 -17.31 -33.84
CA THR A 5 4.96 -17.54 -34.54
C THR A 5 5.21 -19.01 -34.81
N ARG A 6 4.82 -19.90 -33.89
CA ARG A 6 4.97 -21.36 -34.03
C ARG A 6 4.15 -21.92 -35.20
N ARG A 7 3.18 -21.25 -35.69
CA ARG A 7 2.38 -21.70 -36.85
C ARG A 7 3.15 -21.65 -38.16
N SER A 8 4.10 -20.73 -38.28
CA SER A 8 4.80 -20.46 -39.55
C SER A 8 6.32 -20.69 -39.45
N PHE A 9 6.87 -20.74 -38.25
CA PHE A 9 8.32 -20.84 -38.04
C PHE A 9 8.66 -21.85 -36.94
N PHE A 10 9.85 -22.46 -37.07
CA PHE A 10 10.42 -23.34 -36.04
C PHE A 10 11.95 -23.21 -36.01
N TRP A 11 12.52 -23.06 -34.83
CA TRP A 11 13.94 -23.18 -34.54
C TRP A 11 14.18 -23.67 -33.10
N ILE A 12 15.38 -24.20 -32.85
CA ILE A 12 15.78 -24.69 -31.53
C ILE A 12 15.90 -23.50 -30.59
N GLY A 13 15.27 -23.55 -29.40
CA GLY A 13 15.27 -22.45 -28.44
C GLY A 13 14.18 -21.37 -28.65
N MET A 14 13.36 -21.47 -29.71
CA MET A 14 12.34 -20.52 -30.12
C MET A 14 11.50 -19.94 -28.95
N LYS A 15 11.09 -20.81 -28.01
CA LYS A 15 10.26 -20.36 -26.88
C LYS A 15 11.01 -19.36 -25.99
N LYS A 16 12.28 -19.64 -25.70
CA LYS A 16 13.15 -18.80 -24.89
C LYS A 16 13.39 -17.46 -25.59
N ASP A 17 13.76 -17.51 -26.85
CA ASP A 17 14.09 -16.31 -27.63
C ASP A 17 12.89 -15.38 -27.77
N ILE A 18 11.68 -15.92 -28.02
CA ILE A 18 10.46 -15.14 -28.09
C ILE A 18 10.10 -14.53 -26.72
N LEU A 19 10.29 -15.27 -25.62
CA LEU A 19 10.04 -14.74 -24.29
C LEU A 19 10.99 -13.59 -23.95
N THR A 20 12.29 -13.73 -24.27
CA THR A 20 13.28 -12.67 -24.09
C THR A 20 12.94 -11.45 -24.94
N PHE A 21 12.67 -11.63 -26.23
CA PHE A 21 12.26 -10.55 -27.12
C PHE A 21 11.03 -9.78 -26.59
N VAL A 22 10.00 -10.50 -26.13
CA VAL A 22 8.79 -9.87 -25.60
C VAL A 22 9.09 -9.12 -24.28
N ALA A 23 9.97 -9.65 -23.43
CA ALA A 23 10.34 -9.02 -22.17
C ALA A 23 11.12 -7.72 -22.37
N GLU A 24 11.96 -7.67 -23.40
CA GLU A 24 12.79 -6.51 -23.72
C GLU A 24 12.09 -5.48 -24.64
N CYS A 25 10.98 -5.87 -25.28
CA CYS A 25 10.25 -5.00 -26.21
C CYS A 25 9.35 -4.02 -25.48
N ASP A 26 9.69 -2.74 -25.51
CA ASP A 26 8.91 -1.66 -24.87
C ASP A 26 7.44 -1.62 -25.36
N VAL A 27 7.21 -1.77 -26.66
CA VAL A 27 5.86 -1.83 -27.24
C VAL A 27 5.05 -3.00 -26.68
N CYS A 28 5.66 -4.20 -26.60
CA CYS A 28 5.00 -5.38 -26.04
C CYS A 28 4.67 -5.22 -24.56
N GLN A 29 5.57 -4.58 -23.80
CA GLN A 29 5.34 -4.36 -22.36
C GLN A 29 4.24 -3.32 -22.10
N ARG A 30 4.21 -2.23 -22.86
CA ARG A 30 3.15 -1.21 -22.75
C ARG A 30 1.77 -1.72 -23.15
N HIS A 31 1.69 -2.66 -24.11
CA HIS A 31 0.43 -3.23 -24.60
C HIS A 31 0.06 -4.56 -23.93
N LYS A 32 0.86 -5.02 -22.98
CA LYS A 32 0.53 -6.21 -22.21
C LYS A 32 -0.66 -5.90 -21.30
N GLY A 33 -1.85 -6.39 -21.68
CA GLY A 33 -3.02 -6.29 -20.83
C GLY A 33 -2.76 -6.94 -19.47
N GLU A 34 -3.15 -6.25 -18.41
CA GLU A 34 -3.10 -6.81 -17.06
C GLU A 34 -3.98 -8.06 -17.01
N THR A 35 -3.40 -9.19 -16.64
CA THR A 35 -4.11 -10.46 -16.43
C THR A 35 -4.78 -10.51 -15.04
N ILE A 36 -4.97 -9.37 -14.44
CA ILE A 36 -5.68 -9.23 -13.17
C ILE A 36 -7.17 -9.30 -13.45
N LYS A 37 -7.90 -10.07 -12.65
CA LYS A 37 -9.37 -10.06 -12.70
C LYS A 37 -9.87 -8.63 -12.52
N ALA A 38 -10.89 -8.23 -13.26
CA ALA A 38 -11.50 -6.93 -13.08
C ALA A 38 -11.80 -6.69 -11.59
N PRO A 39 -11.38 -5.55 -11.03
CA PRO A 39 -11.71 -5.24 -9.64
C PRO A 39 -13.23 -5.28 -9.49
N GLY A 40 -13.71 -5.89 -8.40
CA GLY A 40 -15.14 -5.89 -8.08
C GLY A 40 -15.67 -4.47 -7.91
N THR A 41 -16.97 -4.33 -7.86
CA THR A 41 -17.63 -3.04 -7.56
C THR A 41 -17.16 -2.51 -6.20
N LEU A 42 -16.82 -1.23 -6.15
CA LEU A 42 -16.48 -0.55 -4.90
C LEU A 42 -17.65 -0.65 -3.92
N GLN A 43 -17.39 -1.16 -2.73
CA GLN A 43 -18.35 -1.18 -1.64
C GLN A 43 -18.13 0.05 -0.75
N PRO A 44 -19.13 0.92 -0.57
CA PRO A 44 -18.98 2.07 0.29
C PRO A 44 -18.80 1.61 1.75
N LEU A 45 -17.81 2.17 2.42
CA LEU A 45 -17.63 1.94 3.85
C LEU A 45 -18.67 2.76 4.64
N PRO A 46 -19.24 2.18 5.72
CA PRO A 46 -20.25 2.88 6.53
C PRO A 46 -19.68 4.19 7.10
N ILE A 47 -20.51 5.24 7.02
CA ILE A 47 -20.15 6.56 7.59
C ILE A 47 -20.05 6.42 9.12
N SER A 48 -19.10 7.13 9.71
CA SER A 48 -18.94 7.18 11.16
C SER A 48 -20.04 8.02 11.79
N ALA A 49 -20.57 7.60 12.94
CA ALA A 49 -21.55 8.37 13.70
C ALA A 49 -20.89 9.46 14.57
N SER A 50 -19.59 9.31 14.90
CA SER A 50 -18.83 10.24 15.77
C SER A 50 -17.44 10.46 15.20
N ILE A 51 -16.86 11.62 15.54
CA ILE A 51 -15.48 11.96 15.19
C ILE A 51 -14.50 11.03 15.89
N TRP A 52 -13.38 10.70 15.22
CA TRP A 52 -12.28 9.87 15.71
C TRP A 52 -12.65 8.42 16.09
N THR A 53 -13.90 7.98 15.82
CA THR A 53 -14.30 6.58 16.03
C THR A 53 -13.90 5.67 14.86
N LYS A 54 -13.79 6.20 13.67
CA LYS A 54 -13.32 5.45 12.48
C LYS A 54 -12.26 6.27 11.76
N VAL A 55 -11.05 5.76 11.73
CA VAL A 55 -9.91 6.44 11.10
C VAL A 55 -9.38 5.66 9.90
N SER A 56 -8.70 6.36 9.01
CA SER A 56 -7.86 5.75 7.97
C SER A 56 -6.41 6.13 8.19
N MET A 57 -5.51 5.19 7.89
CA MET A 57 -4.07 5.34 8.04
C MET A 57 -3.37 5.01 6.72
N ASP A 58 -2.36 5.80 6.39
CA ASP A 58 -1.52 5.59 5.21
C ASP A 58 -0.11 6.14 5.43
N PHE A 59 0.83 5.78 4.52
CA PHE A 59 2.19 6.28 4.52
C PHE A 59 2.50 6.99 3.21
N ILE A 60 3.08 8.18 3.31
CA ILE A 60 3.69 8.87 2.18
C ILE A 60 5.19 8.59 2.25
N THR A 61 5.67 7.78 1.32
CA THR A 61 7.06 7.34 1.22
C THR A 61 7.79 8.08 0.09
N SER A 62 9.07 7.79 -0.08
CA SER A 62 9.90 8.37 -1.15
C SER A 62 10.06 9.89 -1.09
N LEU A 63 9.94 10.45 0.09
CA LEU A 63 10.17 11.88 0.33
C LEU A 63 11.67 12.17 0.48
N PRO A 64 12.12 13.38 0.11
CA PRO A 64 13.46 13.84 0.43
C PRO A 64 13.73 13.77 1.93
N LYS A 65 14.93 13.36 2.32
CA LYS A 65 15.32 13.31 3.73
C LYS A 65 15.38 14.72 4.33
N SER A 66 14.68 14.92 5.44
CA SER A 66 14.78 16.08 6.29
C SER A 66 15.21 15.64 7.69
N GLY A 67 16.44 15.94 8.06
CA GLY A 67 17.09 15.33 9.22
C GLY A 67 17.18 13.80 9.02
N ASN A 68 16.67 13.02 9.96
CA ASN A 68 16.64 11.56 9.88
C ASN A 68 15.28 10.99 9.43
N LYS A 69 14.38 11.83 8.90
CA LYS A 69 13.00 11.46 8.54
C LYS A 69 12.80 11.59 7.04
N SER A 70 12.08 10.63 6.44
CA SER A 70 11.76 10.60 4.99
C SER A 70 10.41 9.95 4.69
N VAL A 71 9.61 9.68 5.70
CA VAL A 71 8.27 9.11 5.58
C VAL A 71 7.30 9.94 6.42
N ILE A 72 6.10 10.14 5.92
CA ILE A 72 5.01 10.74 6.68
C ILE A 72 3.92 9.70 6.89
N MET A 73 3.61 9.41 8.14
CA MET A 73 2.42 8.68 8.53
C MET A 73 1.25 9.66 8.58
N VAL A 74 0.16 9.30 7.93
CA VAL A 74 -1.07 10.09 7.86
C VAL A 74 -2.17 9.34 8.58
N VAL A 75 -2.86 9.99 9.50
CA VAL A 75 -4.06 9.45 10.16
C VAL A 75 -5.20 10.43 9.97
N VAL A 76 -6.27 9.97 9.34
CA VAL A 76 -7.42 10.80 8.95
C VAL A 76 -8.68 10.31 9.65
N ASP A 77 -9.38 11.20 10.32
CA ASP A 77 -10.75 10.93 10.76
C ASP A 77 -11.69 10.81 9.57
N ARG A 78 -12.37 9.67 9.45
CA ARG A 78 -13.21 9.38 8.28
C ARG A 78 -14.47 10.24 8.22
N LEU A 79 -14.94 10.80 9.34
CA LEU A 79 -16.11 11.65 9.38
C LEU A 79 -15.75 13.11 9.03
N SER A 80 -14.92 13.75 9.83
CA SER A 80 -14.58 15.18 9.69
C SER A 80 -13.54 15.45 8.59
N LYS A 81 -12.80 14.45 8.15
CA LYS A 81 -11.63 14.55 7.25
C LYS A 81 -10.43 15.29 7.86
N TYR A 82 -10.49 15.58 9.14
CA TYR A 82 -9.34 16.12 9.85
C TYR A 82 -8.21 15.09 9.87
N ALA A 83 -6.98 15.56 9.65
CA ALA A 83 -5.82 14.68 9.50
C ALA A 83 -4.68 15.11 10.43
N HIS A 84 -3.97 14.10 10.97
CA HIS A 84 -2.69 14.27 11.62
C HIS A 84 -1.57 13.70 10.74
N PHE A 85 -0.42 14.37 10.74
CA PHE A 85 0.76 14.01 9.95
C PHE A 85 1.97 13.87 10.86
N PHE A 86 2.62 12.72 10.82
CA PHE A 86 3.80 12.43 11.65
C PHE A 86 4.97 12.01 10.79
N ALA A 87 6.10 12.70 10.95
CA ALA A 87 7.31 12.37 10.23
C ALA A 87 8.05 11.21 10.92
N LEU A 88 8.30 10.13 10.18
CA LEU A 88 9.00 8.93 10.62
C LEU A 88 10.36 8.78 9.94
N PRO A 89 11.35 8.16 10.60
CA PRO A 89 12.60 7.76 9.96
C PRO A 89 12.36 6.61 8.97
N HIS A 90 13.27 6.39 8.07
CA HIS A 90 13.27 5.21 7.21
C HIS A 90 14.63 4.48 7.35
N PRO A 91 14.65 3.18 7.60
CA PRO A 91 13.52 2.25 7.76
C PRO A 91 12.75 2.45 9.09
N PHE A 92 11.46 2.17 9.08
CA PHE A 92 10.61 2.21 10.26
C PHE A 92 10.02 0.83 10.56
N THR A 93 9.71 0.58 11.83
CA THR A 93 9.22 -0.72 12.30
C THR A 93 7.75 -0.64 12.71
N PRO A 94 7.01 -1.76 12.72
CA PRO A 94 5.64 -1.81 13.25
C PRO A 94 5.51 -1.25 14.66
N THR A 95 6.47 -1.54 15.53
CA THR A 95 6.53 -1.04 16.92
C THR A 95 6.61 0.49 16.97
N LEU A 96 7.46 1.10 16.14
CA LEU A 96 7.58 2.55 16.07
C LEU A 96 6.29 3.21 15.59
N VAL A 97 5.61 2.60 14.61
CA VAL A 97 4.33 3.07 14.11
C VAL A 97 3.25 2.98 15.18
N ALA A 98 3.15 1.84 15.87
CA ALA A 98 2.21 1.63 16.97
C ALA A 98 2.45 2.65 18.11
N GLN A 99 3.70 2.85 18.53
CA GLN A 99 4.05 3.83 19.55
C GLN A 99 3.68 5.25 19.12
N SER A 100 3.98 5.62 17.87
CA SER A 100 3.62 6.95 17.34
C SER A 100 2.10 7.17 17.32
N PHE A 101 1.34 6.12 16.97
CA PHE A 101 -0.11 6.16 17.03
C PHE A 101 -0.63 6.37 18.45
N MET A 102 -0.11 5.62 19.43
CA MET A 102 -0.48 5.75 20.84
C MET A 102 -0.15 7.13 21.39
N ASP A 103 1.03 7.65 21.08
CA ASP A 103 1.48 8.95 21.60
C ASP A 103 0.75 10.14 20.99
N GLN A 104 0.36 10.08 19.73
CA GLN A 104 -0.12 11.23 18.99
C GLN A 104 -1.64 11.18 18.71
N ILE A 105 -2.23 10.02 18.55
CA ILE A 105 -3.65 9.86 18.23
C ILE A 105 -4.43 9.41 19.46
N PHE A 106 -4.00 8.30 20.07
CA PHE A 106 -4.73 7.74 21.21
C PHE A 106 -4.80 8.72 22.39
N LYS A 107 -3.72 9.40 22.70
CA LYS A 107 -3.70 10.41 23.80
C LYS A 107 -4.66 11.57 23.57
N LEU A 108 -4.92 11.94 22.32
CA LEU A 108 -5.78 13.07 21.97
C LEU A 108 -7.25 12.67 21.77
N HIS A 109 -7.50 11.51 21.18
CA HIS A 109 -8.81 11.13 20.66
C HIS A 109 -9.36 9.81 21.20
N GLY A 110 -8.54 9.07 21.93
CA GLY A 110 -8.88 7.72 22.38
C GLY A 110 -8.71 6.66 21.30
N MET A 111 -9.12 5.43 21.61
CA MET A 111 -9.00 4.29 20.70
C MET A 111 -10.14 4.28 19.68
N PRO A 112 -9.87 4.31 18.38
CA PRO A 112 -10.91 4.19 17.38
C PRO A 112 -11.50 2.76 17.37
N THR A 113 -12.77 2.64 17.00
CA THR A 113 -13.44 1.35 16.85
C THR A 113 -13.05 0.63 15.56
N SER A 114 -12.55 1.37 14.58
CA SER A 114 -12.13 0.83 13.28
C SER A 114 -11.01 1.67 12.68
N ILE A 115 -9.99 0.98 12.20
CA ILE A 115 -8.88 1.56 11.44
C ILE A 115 -8.88 0.91 10.05
N VAL A 116 -8.88 1.74 9.01
CA VAL A 116 -8.77 1.32 7.61
C VAL A 116 -7.38 1.72 7.10
N SER A 117 -6.66 0.79 6.53
CA SER A 117 -5.35 1.03 5.92
C SER A 117 -5.26 0.34 4.56
N ASN A 118 -4.27 0.71 3.78
CA ASN A 118 -3.88 -0.06 2.60
C ASN A 118 -3.25 -1.40 3.01
N CYS A 119 -2.90 -2.23 2.02
CA CYS A 119 -2.23 -3.52 2.24
C CYS A 119 -0.70 -3.38 2.36
N ASP A 120 -0.20 -2.28 2.92
CA ASP A 120 1.22 -2.11 3.19
C ASP A 120 1.75 -3.21 4.14
N LEU A 121 2.99 -3.63 3.94
CA LEU A 121 3.63 -4.69 4.74
C LEU A 121 3.63 -4.38 6.24
N ILE A 122 3.68 -3.12 6.62
CA ILE A 122 3.62 -2.71 8.04
C ILE A 122 2.28 -3.11 8.64
N PHE A 123 1.16 -2.81 7.96
CA PHE A 123 -0.18 -3.13 8.46
C PHE A 123 -0.54 -4.60 8.35
N THR A 124 0.07 -5.34 7.43
CA THR A 124 -0.13 -6.79 7.29
C THR A 124 0.79 -7.64 8.18
N SER A 125 1.77 -7.00 8.84
CA SER A 125 2.72 -7.63 9.74
C SER A 125 2.27 -7.58 11.21
N ASN A 126 3.22 -7.41 12.12
CA ASN A 126 2.98 -7.42 13.57
C ASN A 126 2.41 -6.10 14.12
N PHE A 127 2.08 -5.11 13.27
CA PHE A 127 1.59 -3.79 13.72
C PHE A 127 0.41 -3.91 14.70
N TRP A 128 -0.58 -4.72 14.38
CA TRP A 128 -1.76 -4.89 15.22
C TRP A 128 -1.42 -5.55 16.56
N GLN A 129 -0.52 -6.53 16.56
CA GLN A 129 -0.07 -7.17 17.79
C GLN A 129 0.68 -6.18 18.69
N GLU A 130 1.55 -5.37 18.12
CA GLU A 130 2.26 -4.33 18.87
C GLU A 130 1.31 -3.24 19.38
N LEU A 131 0.33 -2.82 18.58
CA LEU A 131 -0.66 -1.82 18.98
C LEU A 131 -1.51 -2.28 20.17
N PHE A 132 -1.92 -3.54 20.19
CA PHE A 132 -2.73 -4.10 21.28
C PHE A 132 -1.90 -4.55 22.49
N ARG A 133 -0.59 -4.54 22.38
CA ARG A 133 0.33 -4.85 23.47
C ARG A 133 0.68 -3.62 24.31
N LEU A 134 0.59 -2.43 23.71
CA LEU A 134 0.86 -1.13 24.37
C LEU A 134 -0.33 -0.68 25.22
#